data_78f2b97607a77b713adaffb10bbc2e34
#
_entry.id   78f2b97607a77b713adaffb10bbc2e34
#
_cell.length_a   1.000
_cell.length_b   1.000
_cell.length_c   1.000
_cell.angle_alpha   90.00
_cell.angle_beta   90.00
_cell.angle_gamma   90.00
#
_symmetry.space_group_name_H-M   'P 1'
#
loop_
_entity.id
_entity.type
_entity.pdbx_description
1 polymer ?
#
loop_
_entity_poly.entity_id
_entity_poly.type
_entity_poly.pdbx_seq_one_letter_code
_entity_poly.pdbx_strand_id
1 'polypeptide(L)'
;MNFLSLYKRYIKFILKKKINIDTHPDFKDKKLEDLFIYYGTDKAQTWKNKENIGHGYTQFYEKHFEQIRSKKLNILEIGSYAGASAASFKKYFYNSNIYCLDVNISNFKFSSKNIQVFGIDVSNQKKIMKFFKKIGADQTSFFDIIID
;
A
#
# COMPACT_ATOMS: atom_id res chain seq x y z
N MET A 1 6.27 7.22 -21.06
CA MET A 1 5.05 7.93 -20.55
C MET A 1 5.31 9.42 -20.51
N ASN A 2 4.38 10.24 -21.05
CA ASN A 2 4.55 11.69 -21.21
C ASN A 2 4.44 12.40 -19.83
N PHE A 3 5.30 13.40 -19.58
CA PHE A 3 5.32 14.23 -18.36
C PHE A 3 3.95 14.84 -18.03
N LEU A 4 3.22 15.34 -19.04
CA LEU A 4 1.88 15.92 -18.87
C LEU A 4 0.86 14.92 -18.32
N SER A 5 0.95 13.66 -18.69
CA SER A 5 0.08 12.58 -18.18
C SER A 5 0.33 12.30 -16.70
N LEU A 6 1.60 12.25 -16.29
CA LEU A 6 1.96 12.07 -14.87
C LEU A 6 1.51 13.25 -14.01
N TYR A 7 1.70 14.48 -14.52
CA TYR A 7 1.26 15.68 -13.83
C TYR A 7 -0.26 15.70 -13.62
N LYS A 8 -1.05 15.38 -14.66
CA LYS A 8 -2.52 15.26 -14.55
C LYS A 8 -2.94 14.21 -13.51
N ARG A 9 -2.27 13.07 -13.44
CA ARG A 9 -2.53 12.02 -12.44
C ARG A 9 -2.22 12.50 -11.02
N TYR A 10 -1.13 13.23 -10.86
CA TYR A 10 -0.73 13.81 -9.59
C TYR A 10 -1.74 14.87 -9.10
N ILE A 11 -2.20 15.77 -9.98
CA ILE A 11 -3.24 16.75 -9.64
C ILE A 11 -4.54 16.06 -9.23
N LYS A 12 -5.00 15.05 -9.98
CA LYS A 12 -6.17 14.25 -9.60
C LYS A 12 -5.99 13.58 -8.25
N PHE A 13 -4.81 13.08 -7.95
CA PHE A 13 -4.51 12.49 -6.64
C PHE A 13 -4.62 13.51 -5.51
N ILE A 14 -4.08 14.73 -5.68
CA ILE A 14 -4.14 15.78 -4.64
C ILE A 14 -5.58 16.22 -4.40
N LEU A 15 -6.32 16.48 -5.47
CA LEU A 15 -7.70 17.00 -5.37
C LEU A 15 -8.72 15.95 -4.90
N LYS A 16 -8.39 14.67 -4.99
CA LYS A 16 -9.30 13.59 -4.59
C LYS A 16 -9.50 13.57 -3.09
N LYS A 17 -10.76 13.62 -2.63
CA LYS A 17 -11.12 13.35 -1.23
C LYS A 17 -10.73 11.91 -0.89
N LYS A 18 -9.94 11.75 0.16
CA LYS A 18 -9.46 10.45 0.63
C LYS A 18 -10.20 10.00 1.89
N ILE A 19 -10.29 8.71 2.06
CA ILE A 19 -10.81 8.06 3.26
C ILE A 19 -9.66 7.99 4.26
N ASN A 20 -9.78 8.70 5.37
CA ASN A 20 -8.78 8.65 6.44
C ASN A 20 -8.97 7.37 7.26
N ILE A 21 -8.06 6.41 7.10
CA ILE A 21 -8.15 5.14 7.81
C ILE A 21 -7.67 5.22 9.27
N ASP A 22 -7.01 6.30 9.67
CA ASP A 22 -6.62 6.48 11.08
C ASP A 22 -7.85 6.65 11.99
N THR A 23 -9.00 7.07 11.43
CA THR A 23 -10.28 7.18 12.12
C THR A 23 -11.11 5.89 12.11
N HIS A 24 -10.68 4.86 11.36
CA HIS A 24 -11.35 3.56 11.36
C HIS A 24 -11.10 2.80 12.67
N PRO A 25 -11.97 1.84 13.04
CA PRO A 25 -11.80 1.05 14.25
C PRO A 25 -10.41 0.42 14.38
N ASP A 26 -10.03 0.10 15.60
CA ASP A 26 -8.84 -0.69 15.85
C ASP A 26 -9.08 -2.15 15.40
N PHE A 27 -8.23 -2.60 14.49
CA PHE A 27 -8.31 -3.93 13.88
C PHE A 27 -7.18 -4.86 14.33
N LYS A 28 -6.57 -4.59 15.51
CA LYS A 28 -5.43 -5.39 15.99
C LYS A 28 -5.70 -6.91 16.07
N ASP A 29 -6.95 -7.28 16.36
CA ASP A 29 -7.34 -8.69 16.48
C ASP A 29 -7.86 -9.30 15.17
N LYS A 30 -7.93 -8.51 14.08
CA LYS A 30 -8.41 -9.00 12.80
C LYS A 30 -7.32 -9.72 12.03
N LYS A 31 -7.70 -10.79 11.32
CA LYS A 31 -6.84 -11.45 10.36
C LYS A 31 -6.62 -10.57 9.13
N LEU A 32 -5.54 -10.82 8.41
CA LEU A 32 -5.25 -10.08 7.19
C LEU A 32 -6.33 -10.28 6.12
N GLU A 33 -6.90 -11.49 6.03
CA GLU A 33 -8.05 -11.80 5.16
C GLU A 33 -9.24 -10.88 5.43
N ASP A 34 -9.62 -10.70 6.69
CA ASP A 34 -10.74 -9.82 7.07
C ASP A 34 -10.49 -8.37 6.64
N LEU A 35 -9.25 -7.92 6.76
CA LEU A 35 -8.84 -6.57 6.35
C LEU A 35 -8.84 -6.41 4.83
N PHE A 36 -8.37 -7.42 4.09
CA PHE A 36 -8.41 -7.42 2.64
C PHE A 36 -9.86 -7.36 2.11
N ILE A 37 -10.76 -8.14 2.72
CA ILE A 37 -12.19 -8.09 2.39
C ILE A 37 -12.78 -6.71 2.75
N TYR A 38 -12.48 -6.20 3.95
CA TYR A 38 -13.00 -4.92 4.44
C TYR A 38 -12.61 -3.74 3.55
N TYR A 39 -11.36 -3.68 3.10
CA TYR A 39 -10.87 -2.61 2.23
C TYR A 39 -11.09 -2.88 0.74
N GLY A 40 -11.50 -4.10 0.37
CA GLY A 40 -11.88 -4.46 -0.99
C GLY A 40 -10.70 -4.67 -1.92
N THR A 41 -9.66 -5.38 -1.47
CA THR A 41 -8.55 -5.80 -2.33
C THR A 41 -8.76 -7.23 -2.83
N ASP A 42 -8.35 -7.48 -4.07
CA ASP A 42 -8.35 -8.80 -4.73
C ASP A 42 -7.26 -9.76 -4.21
N LYS A 43 -6.39 -9.29 -3.31
CA LYS A 43 -5.39 -10.13 -2.62
C LYS A 43 -6.04 -11.12 -1.62
N ALA A 44 -7.29 -10.86 -1.20
CA ALA A 44 -8.11 -11.80 -0.43
C ALA A 44 -8.43 -13.07 -1.22
N GLN A 45 -8.91 -14.09 -0.54
CA GLN A 45 -9.44 -15.28 -1.20
C GLN A 45 -10.73 -14.98 -1.97
N THR A 46 -11.55 -14.07 -1.39
CA THR A 46 -12.75 -13.54 -2.03
C THR A 46 -12.79 -12.02 -1.86
N TRP A 47 -13.42 -11.31 -2.79
CA TRP A 47 -13.54 -9.86 -2.75
C TRP A 47 -14.90 -9.39 -3.29
N LYS A 48 -15.20 -8.09 -3.18
CA LYS A 48 -16.49 -7.50 -3.56
C LYS A 48 -17.68 -8.27 -2.95
N ASN A 49 -17.77 -8.22 -1.62
CA ASN A 49 -18.84 -8.90 -0.86
C ASN A 49 -18.88 -10.41 -1.03
N LYS A 50 -17.74 -11.03 -1.30
CA LYS A 50 -17.55 -12.47 -1.53
C LYS A 50 -18.16 -13.01 -2.84
N GLU A 51 -18.49 -12.12 -3.77
CA GLU A 51 -19.04 -12.50 -5.09
C GLU A 51 -17.97 -12.92 -6.10
N ASN A 52 -16.73 -12.48 -5.90
CA ASN A 52 -15.64 -12.77 -6.82
C ASN A 52 -14.52 -13.56 -6.12
N ILE A 53 -13.87 -14.42 -6.88
CA ILE A 53 -12.66 -15.12 -6.46
C ILE A 53 -11.51 -14.12 -6.52
N GLY A 54 -10.78 -13.96 -5.43
CA GLY A 54 -9.55 -13.18 -5.36
C GLY A 54 -8.32 -14.04 -5.63
N HIS A 55 -7.14 -13.46 -5.43
CA HIS A 55 -5.87 -14.15 -5.66
C HIS A 55 -5.46 -15.12 -4.54
N GLY A 56 -6.10 -15.03 -3.36
CA GLY A 56 -5.85 -15.94 -2.24
C GLY A 56 -4.47 -15.82 -1.60
N TYR A 57 -3.82 -14.64 -1.70
CA TYR A 57 -2.47 -14.44 -1.17
C TYR A 57 -2.39 -14.41 0.35
N THR A 58 -3.52 -14.30 1.04
CA THR A 58 -3.58 -14.13 2.49
C THR A 58 -2.92 -15.27 3.24
N GLN A 59 -3.16 -16.52 2.86
CA GLN A 59 -2.58 -17.69 3.52
C GLN A 59 -1.04 -17.65 3.48
N PHE A 60 -0.48 -17.21 2.35
CA PHE A 60 0.96 -17.05 2.21
C PHE A 60 1.48 -15.91 3.08
N TYR A 61 0.81 -14.75 3.06
CA TYR A 61 1.22 -13.59 3.84
C TYR A 61 1.11 -13.83 5.35
N GLU A 62 0.02 -14.38 5.85
CA GLU A 62 -0.18 -14.62 7.29
C GLU A 62 0.90 -15.53 7.87
N LYS A 63 1.28 -16.58 7.16
CA LYS A 63 2.36 -17.48 7.58
C LYS A 63 3.68 -16.75 7.86
N HIS A 64 3.99 -15.70 7.11
CA HIS A 64 5.23 -14.93 7.25
C HIS A 64 5.08 -13.69 8.11
N PHE A 65 3.88 -13.11 8.19
CA PHE A 65 3.67 -11.77 8.75
C PHE A 65 3.17 -11.80 10.21
N GLU A 66 2.54 -12.87 10.66
CA GLU A 66 1.94 -12.93 11.99
C GLU A 66 2.95 -12.63 13.11
N GLN A 67 4.15 -13.21 13.04
CA GLN A 67 5.19 -13.05 14.07
C GLN A 67 5.82 -11.65 14.08
N ILE A 68 5.69 -10.87 13.02
CA ILE A 68 6.28 -9.54 12.89
C ILE A 68 5.24 -8.42 12.86
N ARG A 69 3.97 -8.74 12.97
CA ARG A 69 2.82 -7.86 12.82
C ARG A 69 2.85 -6.64 13.77
N SER A 70 3.38 -6.81 14.99
CA SER A 70 3.50 -5.74 15.99
C SER A 70 4.78 -4.92 15.89
N LYS A 71 5.73 -5.34 15.05
CA LYS A 71 7.00 -4.64 14.88
C LYS A 71 6.81 -3.31 14.16
N LYS A 72 7.75 -2.40 14.37
CA LYS A 72 7.85 -1.16 13.61
C LYS A 72 8.63 -1.45 12.32
N LEU A 73 7.92 -1.53 11.21
CA LEU A 73 8.46 -1.91 9.91
C LEU A 73 8.28 -0.79 8.89
N ASN A 74 9.16 -0.75 7.89
CA ASN A 74 8.99 0.00 6.65
C ASN A 74 8.61 -0.99 5.54
N ILE A 75 7.42 -0.86 5.01
CA ILE A 75 6.84 -1.76 4.01
C ILE A 75 6.70 -1.01 2.68
N LEU A 76 7.25 -1.55 1.62
CA LEU A 76 7.10 -1.04 0.26
C LEU A 76 6.08 -1.87 -0.49
N GLU A 77 5.07 -1.24 -1.06
CA GLU A 77 4.14 -1.84 -2.02
C GLU A 77 4.33 -1.23 -3.40
N ILE A 78 4.59 -2.07 -4.39
CA ILE A 78 4.70 -1.73 -5.80
C ILE A 78 3.38 -2.09 -6.48
N GLY A 79 2.84 -1.19 -7.32
CA GLY A 79 1.54 -1.42 -7.94
C GLY A 79 0.34 -1.23 -7.00
N SER A 80 0.37 -0.20 -6.16
CA SER A 80 -0.65 0.03 -5.10
C SER A 80 -2.04 0.42 -5.61
N TYR A 81 -2.21 0.73 -6.89
CA TYR A 81 -3.46 1.09 -7.57
C TYR A 81 -4.38 2.01 -6.75
N ALA A 82 -5.50 1.48 -6.21
CA ALA A 82 -6.47 2.24 -5.42
C ALA A 82 -6.14 2.31 -3.92
N GLY A 83 -5.08 1.61 -3.47
CA GLY A 83 -4.57 1.62 -2.11
C GLY A 83 -5.34 0.76 -1.11
N ALA A 84 -6.19 -0.17 -1.58
CA ALA A 84 -6.95 -1.05 -0.69
C ALA A 84 -6.03 -2.01 0.09
N SER A 85 -5.06 -2.61 -0.58
CA SER A 85 -4.03 -3.43 0.07
C SER A 85 -3.15 -2.63 1.02
N ALA A 86 -2.72 -1.42 0.62
CA ALA A 86 -1.95 -0.53 1.49
C ALA A 86 -2.71 -0.18 2.79
N ALA A 87 -4.02 0.09 2.69
CA ALA A 87 -4.88 0.33 3.85
C ALA A 87 -4.98 -0.90 4.76
N SER A 88 -5.13 -2.09 4.16
CA SER A 88 -5.17 -3.36 4.88
C SER A 88 -3.85 -3.63 5.60
N PHE A 89 -2.72 -3.51 4.90
CA PHE A 89 -1.39 -3.69 5.50
C PHE A 89 -1.12 -2.67 6.62
N LYS A 90 -1.54 -1.39 6.47
CA LYS A 90 -1.39 -0.40 7.54
C LYS A 90 -2.18 -0.77 8.78
N LYS A 91 -3.37 -1.34 8.63
CA LYS A 91 -4.17 -1.79 9.78
C LYS A 91 -3.66 -3.10 10.37
N TYR A 92 -3.13 -4.00 9.56
CA TYR A 92 -2.52 -5.24 10.02
C TYR A 92 -1.20 -4.97 10.76
N PHE A 93 -0.29 -4.23 10.16
CA PHE A 93 0.99 -3.80 10.74
C PHE A 93 0.85 -2.43 11.41
N TYR A 94 0.13 -2.37 12.51
CA TYR A 94 -0.35 -1.12 13.12
C TYR A 94 0.76 -0.15 13.55
N ASN A 95 1.99 -0.62 13.78
CA ASN A 95 3.16 0.20 14.13
C ASN A 95 4.04 0.62 12.94
N SER A 96 3.68 0.22 11.71
CA SER A 96 4.54 0.32 10.55
C SER A 96 4.21 1.50 9.64
N ASN A 97 5.18 1.86 8.79
CA ASN A 97 5.01 2.80 7.69
C ASN A 97 4.82 2.04 6.37
N ILE A 98 3.90 2.49 5.54
CA ILE A 98 3.64 1.93 4.22
C ILE A 98 4.04 2.95 3.15
N TYR A 99 4.88 2.52 2.24
CA TYR A 99 5.32 3.30 1.08
C TYR A 99 4.72 2.67 -0.17
N CYS A 100 3.95 3.44 -0.91
CA CYS A 100 3.19 2.97 -2.06
C CYS A 100 3.77 3.57 -3.34
N LEU A 101 4.18 2.73 -4.28
CA LEU A 101 4.59 3.16 -5.61
C LEU A 101 3.57 2.70 -6.64
N ASP A 102 3.11 3.62 -7.46
CA ASP A 102 2.28 3.31 -8.62
C ASP A 102 2.51 4.35 -9.71
N VAL A 103 2.43 3.92 -10.95
CA VAL A 103 2.51 4.81 -12.11
C VAL A 103 1.26 5.70 -12.22
N ASN A 104 0.14 5.26 -11.65
CA ASN A 104 -1.14 5.96 -11.69
C ASN A 104 -1.80 6.12 -10.32
N ILE A 105 -1.29 7.02 -9.51
CA ILE A 105 -1.81 7.31 -8.18
C ILE A 105 -3.18 8.03 -8.16
N SER A 106 -3.73 8.43 -9.32
CA SER A 106 -5.02 9.15 -9.36
C SER A 106 -6.20 8.32 -8.81
N ASN A 107 -6.05 6.99 -8.79
CA ASN A 107 -7.06 6.07 -8.26
C ASN A 107 -6.96 5.88 -6.74
N PHE A 108 -5.85 6.25 -6.12
CA PHE A 108 -5.61 6.03 -4.70
C PHE A 108 -6.66 6.70 -3.82
N LYS A 109 -7.30 5.96 -2.91
CA LYS A 109 -8.50 6.38 -2.17
C LYS A 109 -8.27 6.62 -0.68
N PHE A 110 -7.21 6.07 -0.10
CA PHE A 110 -7.01 6.05 1.34
C PHE A 110 -5.93 7.04 1.79
N SER A 111 -5.99 7.48 3.03
CA SER A 111 -4.95 8.28 3.68
C SER A 111 -4.71 7.82 5.10
N SER A 112 -3.48 7.96 5.55
CA SER A 112 -3.04 7.75 6.93
C SER A 112 -1.76 8.56 7.14
N LYS A 113 -1.48 8.93 8.38
CA LYS A 113 -0.18 9.56 8.75
C LYS A 113 1.02 8.65 8.43
N ASN A 114 0.80 7.34 8.33
CA ASN A 114 1.84 6.35 8.07
C ASN A 114 1.76 5.74 6.67
N ILE A 115 0.97 6.29 5.74
CA ILE A 115 0.95 5.89 4.33
C ILE A 115 1.51 7.02 3.48
N GLN A 116 2.54 6.72 2.71
CA GLN A 116 3.15 7.64 1.75
C GLN A 116 2.96 7.10 0.32
N VAL A 117 2.50 7.96 -0.59
CA VAL A 117 2.14 7.55 -1.96
C VAL A 117 2.97 8.33 -2.97
N PHE A 118 3.58 7.63 -3.90
CA PHE A 118 4.47 8.18 -4.91
C PHE A 118 4.08 7.74 -6.31
N GLY A 119 3.88 8.72 -7.21
CA GLY A 119 3.59 8.50 -8.63
C GLY A 119 4.86 8.20 -9.41
N ILE A 120 5.32 6.95 -9.37
CA ILE A 120 6.60 6.53 -9.94
C ILE A 120 6.42 5.35 -10.89
N ASP A 121 7.04 5.45 -12.04
CA ASP A 121 7.27 4.34 -12.95
C ASP A 121 8.52 3.59 -12.46
N VAL A 122 8.33 2.41 -11.89
CA VAL A 122 9.40 1.60 -11.29
C VAL A 122 10.38 1.05 -12.32
N SER A 123 10.01 1.01 -13.61
CA SER A 123 10.94 0.67 -14.69
C SER A 123 11.97 1.78 -14.94
N ASN A 124 11.75 2.98 -14.41
CA ASN A 124 12.66 4.11 -14.58
C ASN A 124 13.65 4.21 -13.41
N GLN A 125 14.84 3.64 -13.63
CA GLN A 125 15.90 3.59 -12.63
C GLN A 125 16.22 4.97 -12.00
N LYS A 126 16.29 6.05 -12.82
CA LYS A 126 16.59 7.40 -12.30
C LYS A 126 15.51 7.90 -11.33
N LYS A 127 14.24 7.57 -11.57
CA LYS A 127 13.13 7.94 -10.67
C LYS A 127 13.16 7.14 -9.38
N ILE A 128 13.48 5.85 -9.46
CA ILE A 128 13.64 4.99 -8.29
C ILE A 128 14.80 5.47 -7.41
N MET A 129 15.95 5.82 -7.98
CA MET A 129 17.07 6.37 -7.22
C MET A 129 16.71 7.69 -6.52
N LYS A 130 15.96 8.58 -7.21
CA LYS A 130 15.45 9.82 -6.59
C LYS A 130 14.46 9.55 -5.46
N PHE A 131 13.61 8.53 -5.60
CA PHE A 131 12.69 8.11 -4.55
C PHE A 131 13.45 7.64 -3.32
N PHE A 132 14.40 6.72 -3.44
CA PHE A 132 15.20 6.24 -2.32
C PHE A 132 15.91 7.39 -1.61
N LYS A 133 16.56 8.29 -2.35
CA LYS A 133 17.19 9.49 -1.78
C LYS A 133 16.18 10.38 -1.02
N LYS A 134 14.97 10.56 -1.58
CA LYS A 134 13.92 11.41 -0.97
C LYS A 134 13.43 10.88 0.37
N ILE A 135 13.33 9.57 0.54
CA ILE A 135 12.87 8.94 1.78
C ILE A 135 14.00 8.60 2.75
N GLY A 136 15.25 8.94 2.41
CA GLY A 136 16.43 8.61 3.22
C GLY A 136 16.79 7.11 3.20
N ALA A 137 16.37 6.38 2.16
CA ALA A 137 16.61 4.95 1.98
C ALA A 137 17.84 4.69 1.10
N ASP A 138 18.92 5.37 1.35
CA ASP A 138 20.22 5.20 0.66
C ASP A 138 21.00 3.97 1.12
N GLN A 139 20.53 3.29 2.18
CA GLN A 139 21.11 2.06 2.71
C GLN A 139 20.28 0.84 2.31
N THR A 140 20.94 -0.30 2.14
CA THR A 140 20.40 -1.56 1.61
C THR A 140 19.32 -2.24 2.47
N SER A 141 19.04 -1.73 3.69
CA SER A 141 18.14 -2.34 4.67
C SER A 141 17.00 -1.44 5.14
N PHE A 142 16.56 -0.47 4.33
CA PHE A 142 15.50 0.46 4.73
C PHE A 142 14.11 -0.20 4.77
N PHE A 143 13.82 -1.08 3.82
CA PHE A 143 12.55 -1.80 3.77
C PHE A 143 12.68 -3.20 4.37
N ASP A 144 11.82 -3.50 5.31
CA ASP A 144 11.71 -4.82 5.94
C ASP A 144 10.89 -5.79 5.08
N ILE A 145 9.91 -5.27 4.34
CA ILE A 145 9.04 -6.04 3.43
C ILE A 145 8.88 -5.28 2.12
N ILE A 146 8.96 -6.00 1.01
CA ILE A 146 8.62 -5.50 -0.33
C ILE A 146 7.57 -6.43 -0.92
N ILE A 147 6.46 -5.83 -1.39
CA ILE A 147 5.31 -6.51 -2.00
C ILE A 147 5.14 -5.96 -3.41
N ASP A 148 5.11 -6.86 -4.40
CA ASP A 148 4.86 -6.54 -5.81
C ASP A 148 3.63 -7.30 -6.31
#